data_f9c602f9a48f95461013aff5bd1974a7
#
_entry.id   f9c602f9a48f95461013aff5bd1974a7
#
_cell.length_a   1.000
_cell.length_b   1.000
_cell.length_c   1.000
_cell.angle_alpha   90.00
_cell.angle_beta   90.00
_cell.angle_gamma   90.00
#
_symmetry.space_group_name_H-M   'P 1'
#
loop_
_entity.id
_entity.type
_entity.pdbx_description
1 polymer ?
#
loop_
_entity_poly.entity_id
_entity_poly.type
_entity_poly.pdbx_seq_one_letter_code
_entity_poly.pdbx_strand_id
1 'polypeptide(L)'
;MSTMTTAPKLASSPGNPETLPTREDIERAYSLISDAVHRTPVMQSRFINSLVGAEVYFKCEHLQAGGAFKYRGASHVMRLLTEEEKQRGVITHSSGNHAQAVALSAKRFGIKATIVMPKGSNPLKKTATQGYGARVIECENSQASREQTCADEIERTGMVLIHPFDDH
;
A
#
# COMPACT_ATOMS: atom_id res chain seq x y z
N MET A 1 -7.86 -2.78 -40.90
CA MET A 1 -6.65 -3.15 -40.13
C MET A 1 -6.86 -2.61 -38.74
N SER A 2 -7.29 -3.49 -37.83
CA SER A 2 -7.64 -3.11 -36.45
C SER A 2 -6.39 -3.31 -35.59
N THR A 3 -5.85 -2.21 -35.08
CA THR A 3 -4.73 -2.23 -34.14
C THR A 3 -5.26 -2.58 -32.76
N MET A 4 -5.01 -3.82 -32.32
CA MET A 4 -5.24 -4.22 -30.93
C MET A 4 -4.28 -3.43 -30.04
N THR A 5 -4.85 -2.48 -29.28
CA THR A 5 -4.15 -1.81 -28.19
C THR A 5 -3.99 -2.82 -27.05
N THR A 6 -2.75 -3.24 -26.81
CA THR A 6 -2.41 -4.09 -25.66
C THR A 6 -2.62 -3.29 -24.37
N ALA A 7 -3.43 -3.83 -23.46
CA ALA A 7 -3.61 -3.28 -22.12
C ALA A 7 -2.25 -3.13 -21.39
N PRO A 8 -2.06 -2.08 -20.59
CA PRO A 8 -0.82 -1.88 -19.85
C PRO A 8 -0.60 -3.03 -18.86
N LYS A 9 0.55 -3.68 -18.98
CA LYS A 9 0.98 -4.76 -18.10
C LYS A 9 1.21 -4.21 -16.71
N LEU A 10 0.50 -4.74 -15.69
CA LEU A 10 0.82 -4.46 -14.29
C LEU A 10 2.29 -4.77 -14.02
N ALA A 11 2.96 -3.85 -13.33
CA ALA A 11 4.32 -4.06 -12.86
C ALA A 11 4.28 -5.00 -11.65
N SER A 12 4.26 -6.28 -11.92
CA SER A 12 4.59 -7.31 -10.96
C SER A 12 5.33 -8.40 -11.70
N SER A 13 6.53 -8.76 -11.26
CA SER A 13 7.03 -10.09 -11.54
C SER A 13 6.01 -11.04 -10.92
N PRO A 14 5.37 -11.93 -11.70
CA PRO A 14 4.41 -12.84 -11.13
C PRO A 14 5.17 -13.84 -10.26
N GLY A 15 5.14 -13.62 -8.94
CA GLY A 15 5.23 -14.75 -8.04
C GLY A 15 4.09 -15.69 -8.46
N ASN A 16 4.36 -16.99 -8.52
CA ASN A 16 3.31 -17.95 -8.82
C ASN A 16 2.17 -17.74 -7.81
N PRO A 17 0.94 -17.34 -8.22
CA PRO A 17 -0.14 -17.02 -7.30
C PRO A 17 -0.59 -18.23 -6.44
N GLU A 18 -0.09 -19.43 -6.74
CA GLU A 18 -0.38 -20.66 -6.01
C GLU A 18 0.61 -20.94 -4.86
N THR A 19 1.69 -20.16 -4.71
CA THR A 19 2.68 -20.39 -3.65
C THR A 19 2.64 -19.29 -2.60
N LEU A 20 2.40 -19.67 -1.35
CA LEU A 20 2.55 -18.76 -0.21
C LEU A 20 4.00 -18.26 -0.10
N PRO A 21 4.22 -17.00 0.31
CA PRO A 21 5.56 -16.48 0.53
C PRO A 21 6.34 -17.35 1.51
N THR A 22 7.57 -17.65 1.17
CA THR A 22 8.50 -18.38 2.06
C THR A 22 9.12 -17.43 3.10
N ARG A 23 9.81 -17.98 4.07
CA ARG A 23 10.60 -17.19 5.02
C ARG A 23 11.68 -16.36 4.30
N GLU A 24 12.35 -16.97 3.33
CA GLU A 24 13.39 -16.33 2.52
C GLU A 24 12.85 -15.14 1.72
N ASP A 25 11.62 -15.25 1.21
CA ASP A 25 10.95 -14.12 0.52
C ASP A 25 10.70 -12.95 1.48
N ILE A 26 10.24 -13.25 2.70
CA ILE A 26 10.01 -12.24 3.73
C ILE A 26 11.32 -11.57 4.17
N GLU A 27 12.39 -12.34 4.38
CA GLU A 27 13.70 -11.82 4.76
C GLU A 27 14.29 -10.95 3.64
N ARG A 28 14.16 -11.35 2.39
CA ARG A 28 14.56 -10.57 1.21
C ARG A 28 13.76 -9.26 1.12
N ALA A 29 12.44 -9.33 1.25
CA ALA A 29 11.59 -8.14 1.26
C ALA A 29 11.97 -7.18 2.41
N TYR A 30 12.23 -7.72 3.60
CA TYR A 30 12.68 -6.90 4.73
C TYR A 30 14.02 -6.22 4.46
N SER A 31 14.99 -6.89 3.85
CA SER A 31 16.29 -6.30 3.52
C SER A 31 16.16 -5.07 2.62
N LEU A 32 15.19 -5.08 1.69
CA LEU A 32 14.92 -3.96 0.77
C LEU A 32 14.33 -2.72 1.47
N ILE A 33 13.64 -2.90 2.59
CA ILE A 33 12.90 -1.82 3.26
C ILE A 33 13.41 -1.50 4.68
N SER A 34 14.43 -2.18 5.15
CA SER A 34 14.91 -2.09 6.54
C SER A 34 15.30 -0.68 6.99
N ASP A 35 15.75 0.16 6.05
CA ASP A 35 16.07 1.58 6.25
C ASP A 35 14.83 2.49 6.30
N ALA A 36 13.68 1.99 5.82
CA ALA A 36 12.44 2.76 5.71
C ALA A 36 11.45 2.45 6.84
N VAL A 37 11.49 1.25 7.41
CA VAL A 37 10.49 0.78 8.38
C VAL A 37 11.05 0.67 9.79
N HIS A 38 10.19 0.84 10.78
CA HIS A 38 10.57 0.61 12.16
C HIS A 38 10.61 -0.89 12.46
N ARG A 39 11.63 -1.32 13.21
CA ARG A 39 11.63 -2.63 13.86
C ARG A 39 10.76 -2.54 15.11
N THR A 40 9.46 -2.71 14.94
CA THR A 40 8.48 -2.58 16.02
C THR A 40 8.70 -3.66 17.10
N PRO A 41 8.47 -3.36 18.39
CA PRO A 41 8.65 -4.33 19.46
C PRO A 41 7.59 -5.44 19.39
N VAL A 42 7.91 -6.55 20.06
CA VAL A 42 6.96 -7.61 20.38
C VAL A 42 6.74 -7.58 21.89
N MET A 43 5.50 -7.51 22.33
CA MET A 43 5.12 -7.38 23.72
C MET A 43 4.24 -8.53 24.17
N GLN A 44 4.23 -8.82 25.47
CA GLN A 44 3.30 -9.75 26.11
C GLN A 44 2.53 -9.06 27.23
N SER A 45 1.39 -9.57 27.57
CA SER A 45 0.60 -9.15 28.72
C SER A 45 0.31 -10.37 29.64
N ARG A 46 0.83 -10.31 30.88
CA ARG A 46 0.56 -11.37 31.88
C ARG A 46 -0.94 -11.54 32.12
N PHE A 47 -1.69 -10.44 32.13
CA PHE A 47 -3.14 -10.49 32.31
C PHE A 47 -3.82 -11.21 31.15
N ILE A 48 -3.48 -10.90 29.90
CA ILE A 48 -4.05 -11.58 28.73
C ILE A 48 -3.65 -13.05 28.72
N ASN A 49 -2.37 -13.36 28.95
CA ASN A 49 -1.89 -14.74 29.01
C ASN A 49 -2.65 -15.57 30.05
N SER A 50 -2.87 -15.02 31.25
CA SER A 50 -3.68 -15.65 32.32
C SER A 50 -5.14 -15.85 31.89
N LEU A 51 -5.73 -14.89 31.20
CA LEU A 51 -7.13 -14.97 30.76
C LEU A 51 -7.37 -16.04 29.69
N VAL A 52 -6.43 -16.21 28.76
CA VAL A 52 -6.56 -17.13 27.61
C VAL A 52 -5.86 -18.49 27.85
N GLY A 53 -5.08 -18.63 28.91
CA GLY A 53 -4.33 -19.86 29.23
C GLY A 53 -3.18 -20.16 28.24
N ALA A 54 -2.64 -19.14 27.58
CA ALA A 54 -1.59 -19.28 26.56
C ALA A 54 -0.63 -18.07 26.55
N GLU A 55 0.56 -18.24 25.99
CA GLU A 55 1.48 -17.13 25.74
C GLU A 55 1.08 -16.40 24.46
N VAL A 56 0.64 -15.14 24.60
CA VAL A 56 0.24 -14.27 23.50
C VAL A 56 1.30 -13.20 23.26
N TYR A 57 1.77 -13.10 22.02
CA TYR A 57 2.75 -12.13 21.58
C TYR A 57 2.11 -11.10 20.64
N PHE A 58 2.24 -9.82 20.97
CA PHE A 58 1.70 -8.70 20.22
C PHE A 58 2.82 -8.02 19.43
N LYS A 59 2.81 -8.15 18.10
CA LYS A 59 3.67 -7.35 17.21
C LYS A 59 3.08 -5.94 17.12
N CYS A 60 3.77 -4.96 17.69
CA CYS A 60 3.24 -3.60 17.90
C CYS A 60 3.27 -2.74 16.62
N GLU A 61 2.56 -3.14 15.56
CA GLU A 61 2.54 -2.43 14.28
C GLU A 61 1.82 -1.07 14.32
N HIS A 62 1.11 -0.74 15.40
CA HIS A 62 0.64 0.63 15.66
C HIS A 62 1.80 1.62 15.91
N LEU A 63 3.00 1.14 16.21
CA LEU A 63 4.23 1.93 16.33
C LEU A 63 5.01 2.03 15.01
N GLN A 64 4.51 1.44 13.93
CA GLN A 64 5.10 1.56 12.60
C GLN A 64 4.88 2.97 12.04
N ALA A 65 5.71 3.39 11.09
CA ALA A 65 5.47 4.60 10.32
C ALA A 65 4.06 4.57 9.69
N GLY A 66 3.33 5.66 9.79
CA GLY A 66 1.92 5.71 9.39
C GLY A 66 0.95 4.95 10.31
N GLY A 67 1.41 4.43 11.45
CA GLY A 67 0.59 3.82 12.50
C GLY A 67 0.01 2.44 12.16
N ALA A 68 0.53 1.74 11.13
CA ALA A 68 0.01 0.45 10.72
C ALA A 68 1.03 -0.37 9.89
N PHE A 69 0.87 -1.71 9.91
CA PHE A 69 1.71 -2.64 9.15
C PHE A 69 1.70 -2.41 7.63
N LYS A 70 0.66 -1.79 7.09
CA LYS A 70 0.52 -1.50 5.64
C LYS A 70 1.70 -0.71 5.06
N TYR A 71 2.42 0.04 5.89
CA TYR A 71 3.59 0.78 5.46
C TYR A 71 4.74 -0.14 4.98
N ARG A 72 4.83 -1.37 5.49
CA ARG A 72 5.82 -2.35 5.05
C ARG A 72 5.61 -2.75 3.59
N GLY A 73 4.41 -3.21 3.25
CA GLY A 73 4.07 -3.59 1.87
C GLY A 73 4.17 -2.40 0.91
N ALA A 74 3.62 -1.24 1.28
CA ALA A 74 3.73 -0.04 0.46
C ALA A 74 5.19 0.35 0.19
N SER A 75 6.06 0.30 1.21
CA SER A 75 7.49 0.59 1.03
C SER A 75 8.19 -0.45 0.16
N HIS A 76 7.82 -1.72 0.28
CA HIS A 76 8.38 -2.80 -0.55
C HIS A 76 8.06 -2.58 -2.03
N VAL A 77 6.79 -2.35 -2.36
CA VAL A 77 6.39 -2.08 -3.75
C VAL A 77 7.12 -0.85 -4.31
N MET A 78 7.23 0.25 -3.54
CA MET A 78 7.97 1.44 -4.00
C MET A 78 9.44 1.16 -4.34
N ARG A 79 10.07 0.21 -3.65
CA ARG A 79 11.45 -0.21 -3.93
C ARG A 79 11.57 -1.03 -5.22
N LEU A 80 10.53 -1.76 -5.57
CA LEU A 80 10.51 -2.63 -6.75
C LEU A 80 10.18 -1.88 -8.05
N LEU A 81 9.61 -0.68 -7.96
CA LEU A 81 9.28 0.12 -9.15
C LEU A 81 10.53 0.48 -9.95
N THR A 82 10.43 0.37 -11.27
CA THR A 82 11.41 0.89 -12.20
C THR A 82 11.46 2.43 -12.16
N GLU A 83 12.51 3.03 -12.65
CA GLU A 83 12.61 4.50 -12.69
C GLU A 83 11.51 5.14 -13.55
N GLU A 84 11.10 4.50 -14.64
CA GLU A 84 9.99 4.94 -15.47
C GLU A 84 8.65 4.91 -14.73
N GLU A 85 8.40 3.87 -13.94
CA GLU A 85 7.23 3.73 -13.10
C GLU A 85 7.18 4.78 -11.98
N LYS A 86 8.32 5.02 -11.33
CA LYS A 86 8.45 6.10 -10.34
C LYS A 86 8.14 7.47 -10.92
N GLN A 87 8.58 7.74 -12.18
CA GLN A 87 8.28 9.01 -12.86
C GLN A 87 6.79 9.18 -13.16
N ARG A 88 6.10 8.10 -13.58
CA ARG A 88 4.65 8.10 -13.77
C ARG A 88 3.90 8.30 -12.47
N GLY A 89 4.45 7.80 -11.36
CA GLY A 89 3.84 7.84 -10.06
C GLY A 89 2.91 6.65 -9.79
N VAL A 90 2.30 6.63 -8.61
CA VAL A 90 1.46 5.53 -8.14
C VAL A 90 0.05 5.99 -7.82
N ILE A 91 -0.89 5.07 -7.93
CA ILE A 91 -2.29 5.29 -7.59
C ILE A 91 -2.82 4.11 -6.78
N THR A 92 -3.73 4.38 -5.84
CA THR A 92 -4.50 3.34 -5.16
C THR A 92 -5.89 3.85 -4.79
N HIS A 93 -6.79 2.93 -4.50
CA HIS A 93 -8.10 3.24 -3.92
C HIS A 93 -8.17 2.74 -2.48
N SER A 94 -8.27 3.64 -1.53
CA SER A 94 -8.43 3.31 -0.11
C SER A 94 -8.76 4.55 0.70
N SER A 95 -9.56 4.41 1.75
CA SER A 95 -9.82 5.47 2.73
C SER A 95 -9.20 5.18 4.11
N GLY A 96 -8.35 4.15 4.20
CA GLY A 96 -7.82 3.64 5.46
C GLY A 96 -6.30 3.69 5.57
N ASN A 97 -5.76 2.71 6.28
CA ASN A 97 -4.33 2.61 6.56
C ASN A 97 -3.49 2.38 5.29
N HIS A 98 -4.05 1.73 4.26
CA HIS A 98 -3.36 1.55 2.99
C HIS A 98 -3.17 2.88 2.24
N ALA A 99 -4.20 3.74 2.21
CA ALA A 99 -4.10 5.08 1.63
C ALA A 99 -2.95 5.90 2.25
N GLN A 100 -2.90 5.93 3.59
CA GLN A 100 -1.84 6.63 4.32
C GLN A 100 -0.46 5.99 4.09
N ALA A 101 -0.39 4.67 4.06
CA ALA A 101 0.84 3.94 3.83
C ALA A 101 1.43 4.22 2.45
N VAL A 102 0.61 4.17 1.39
CA VAL A 102 1.04 4.49 0.02
C VAL A 102 1.47 5.96 -0.09
N ALA A 103 0.69 6.90 0.46
CA ALA A 103 1.02 8.32 0.43
C ALA A 103 2.35 8.62 1.16
N LEU A 104 2.53 8.08 2.37
CA LEU A 104 3.73 8.28 3.18
C LEU A 104 4.96 7.62 2.53
N SER A 105 4.80 6.41 2.01
CA SER A 105 5.88 5.69 1.32
C SER A 105 6.29 6.42 0.04
N ALA A 106 5.34 6.85 -0.77
CA ALA A 106 5.61 7.63 -1.98
C ALA A 106 6.37 8.92 -1.66
N LYS A 107 5.96 9.65 -0.61
CA LYS A 107 6.70 10.84 -0.12
C LYS A 107 8.14 10.52 0.22
N ARG A 108 8.39 9.41 0.93
CA ARG A 108 9.74 8.99 1.33
C ARG A 108 10.64 8.71 0.14
N PHE A 109 10.08 8.10 -0.90
CA PHE A 109 10.84 7.71 -2.11
C PHE A 109 10.78 8.75 -3.24
N GLY A 110 10.20 9.93 -3.00
CA GLY A 110 10.11 11.01 -4.00
C GLY A 110 9.17 10.70 -5.16
N ILE A 111 8.18 9.82 -4.96
CA ILE A 111 7.23 9.34 -5.97
C ILE A 111 5.91 10.11 -5.83
N LYS A 112 5.30 10.52 -6.93
CA LYS A 112 3.95 11.12 -6.91
C LYS A 112 2.91 10.06 -6.56
N ALA A 113 1.98 10.39 -5.66
CA ALA A 113 0.88 9.49 -5.30
C ALA A 113 -0.48 10.14 -5.53
N THR A 114 -1.40 9.36 -6.08
CA THR A 114 -2.83 9.69 -6.19
C THR A 114 -3.62 8.65 -5.41
N ILE A 115 -4.55 9.10 -4.56
CA ILE A 115 -5.37 8.24 -3.73
C ILE A 115 -6.85 8.49 -4.05
N VAL A 116 -7.53 7.46 -4.54
CA VAL A 116 -8.98 7.50 -4.76
C VAL A 116 -9.69 7.15 -3.45
N MET A 117 -10.50 8.07 -2.95
CA MET A 117 -11.26 7.91 -1.71
C MET A 117 -12.75 8.09 -1.94
N PRO A 118 -13.62 7.28 -1.32
CA PRO A 118 -15.05 7.53 -1.38
C PRO A 118 -15.42 8.86 -0.68
N LYS A 119 -16.41 9.55 -1.22
CA LYS A 119 -17.07 10.69 -0.56
C LYS A 119 -17.51 10.28 0.85
N GLY A 120 -17.37 11.17 1.83
CA GLY A 120 -17.67 10.86 3.21
C GLY A 120 -16.60 10.04 3.96
N SER A 121 -15.44 9.80 3.36
CA SER A 121 -14.28 9.24 4.08
C SER A 121 -13.92 10.08 5.31
N ASN A 122 -13.39 9.43 6.35
CA ASN A 122 -13.00 10.11 7.59
C ASN A 122 -12.09 11.33 7.29
N PRO A 123 -12.49 12.56 7.68
CA PRO A 123 -11.74 13.78 7.37
C PRO A 123 -10.31 13.76 7.87
N LEU A 124 -10.04 13.17 9.05
CA LEU A 124 -8.69 13.06 9.61
C LEU A 124 -7.78 12.21 8.73
N LYS A 125 -8.29 11.09 8.21
CA LYS A 125 -7.53 10.22 7.31
C LYS A 125 -7.27 10.88 5.96
N LYS A 126 -8.24 11.62 5.43
CA LYS A 126 -8.08 12.41 4.19
C LYS A 126 -7.02 13.49 4.38
N THR A 127 -7.13 14.28 5.44
CA THR A 127 -6.14 15.33 5.77
C THR A 127 -4.74 14.76 5.97
N ALA A 128 -4.61 13.63 6.69
CA ALA A 128 -3.32 12.98 6.86
C ALA A 128 -2.71 12.53 5.52
N THR A 129 -3.52 11.92 4.65
CA THR A 129 -3.08 11.48 3.32
C THR A 129 -2.60 12.66 2.46
N GLN A 130 -3.33 13.77 2.46
CA GLN A 130 -2.95 15.02 1.80
C GLN A 130 -1.69 15.64 2.42
N GLY A 131 -1.56 15.59 3.74
CA GLY A 131 -0.38 16.05 4.49
C GLY A 131 0.90 15.28 4.14
N TYR A 132 0.77 14.05 3.67
CA TYR A 132 1.90 13.30 3.09
C TYR A 132 2.21 13.69 1.62
N GLY A 133 1.46 14.62 1.05
CA GLY A 133 1.69 15.14 -0.30
C GLY A 133 0.95 14.39 -1.41
N ALA A 134 0.07 13.45 -1.07
CA ALA A 134 -0.71 12.74 -2.07
C ALA A 134 -1.89 13.60 -2.58
N ARG A 135 -2.16 13.49 -3.88
CA ARG A 135 -3.39 14.01 -4.48
C ARG A 135 -4.56 13.08 -4.14
N VAL A 136 -5.66 13.62 -3.63
CA VAL A 136 -6.86 12.85 -3.34
C VAL A 136 -7.92 13.13 -4.41
N ILE A 137 -8.47 12.06 -4.99
CA ILE A 137 -9.63 12.09 -5.90
C ILE A 137 -10.80 11.47 -5.17
N GLU A 138 -11.93 12.17 -5.11
CA GLU A 138 -13.15 11.63 -4.51
C GLU A 138 -13.99 10.88 -5.55
N CYS A 139 -14.57 9.75 -5.14
CA CYS A 139 -15.50 8.96 -5.93
C CYS A 139 -16.77 8.64 -5.12
N GLU A 140 -17.75 8.02 -5.74
CA GLU A 140 -18.94 7.52 -5.03
C GLU A 140 -18.57 6.35 -4.10
N ASN A 141 -19.36 6.15 -3.05
CA ASN A 141 -19.09 5.13 -2.03
C ASN A 141 -19.52 3.74 -2.49
N SER A 142 -18.91 3.25 -3.57
CA SER A 142 -19.06 1.87 -4.04
C SER A 142 -17.71 1.31 -4.49
N GLN A 143 -17.54 0.00 -4.48
CA GLN A 143 -16.33 -0.65 -4.97
C GLN A 143 -16.12 -0.37 -6.47
N ALA A 144 -17.17 -0.51 -7.25
CA ALA A 144 -17.13 -0.24 -8.69
C ALA A 144 -16.68 1.20 -9.02
N SER A 145 -17.17 2.19 -8.28
CA SER A 145 -16.76 3.58 -8.50
C SER A 145 -15.29 3.83 -8.15
N ARG A 146 -14.78 3.18 -7.10
CA ARG A 146 -13.35 3.28 -6.72
C ARG A 146 -12.45 2.69 -7.81
N GLU A 147 -12.79 1.49 -8.30
CA GLU A 147 -12.05 0.79 -9.34
C GLU A 147 -12.11 1.55 -10.66
N GLN A 148 -13.29 2.01 -11.07
CA GLN A 148 -13.47 2.79 -12.30
C GLN A 148 -12.69 4.10 -12.26
N THR A 149 -12.78 4.84 -11.14
CA THR A 149 -12.03 6.11 -10.99
C THR A 149 -10.51 5.87 -11.05
N CYS A 150 -10.03 4.75 -10.48
CA CYS A 150 -8.63 4.37 -10.61
C CYS A 150 -8.27 4.03 -12.07
N ALA A 151 -9.10 3.24 -12.75
CA ALA A 151 -8.85 2.83 -14.13
C ALA A 151 -8.80 4.04 -15.08
N ASP A 152 -9.75 4.96 -14.96
CA ASP A 152 -9.79 6.19 -15.75
C ASP A 152 -8.55 7.06 -15.54
N GLU A 153 -8.10 7.18 -14.29
CA GLU A 153 -6.90 7.95 -13.96
C GLU A 153 -5.63 7.25 -14.43
N ILE A 154 -5.55 5.92 -14.38
CA ILE A 154 -4.43 5.12 -14.92
C ILE A 154 -4.36 5.29 -16.44
N GLU A 155 -5.48 5.19 -17.14
CA GLU A 155 -5.53 5.39 -18.60
C GLU A 155 -5.02 6.78 -19.00
N ARG A 156 -5.37 7.81 -18.22
CA ARG A 156 -4.97 9.20 -18.47
C ARG A 156 -3.50 9.48 -18.16
N THR A 157 -2.92 8.81 -17.14
CA THR A 157 -1.62 9.20 -16.56
C THR A 157 -0.52 8.15 -16.68
N GLY A 158 -0.88 6.89 -16.91
CA GLY A 158 0.02 5.76 -16.88
C GLY A 158 0.55 5.41 -15.47
N MET A 159 -0.05 5.94 -14.39
CA MET A 159 0.33 5.62 -13.01
C MET A 159 0.24 4.13 -12.73
N VAL A 160 1.10 3.65 -11.83
CA VAL A 160 1.11 2.26 -11.38
C VAL A 160 0.09 2.05 -10.26
N LEU A 161 -0.81 1.08 -10.41
CA LEU A 161 -1.75 0.71 -9.37
C LEU A 161 -1.02 -0.04 -8.25
N ILE A 162 -1.16 0.44 -7.01
CA ILE A 162 -0.77 -0.30 -5.82
C ILE A 162 -2.04 -0.86 -5.19
N HIS A 163 -2.26 -2.16 -5.39
CA HIS A 163 -3.51 -2.79 -4.96
C HIS A 163 -3.59 -2.89 -3.43
N PRO A 164 -4.74 -2.64 -2.78
CA PRO A 164 -4.83 -2.59 -1.31
C PRO A 164 -4.68 -3.94 -0.61
N PHE A 165 -4.84 -5.07 -1.31
CA PHE A 165 -4.84 -6.42 -0.71
C PHE A 165 -4.47 -7.56 -1.67
N ASP A 166 -4.23 -7.30 -2.95
CA ASP A 166 -3.93 -8.31 -3.97
C ASP A 166 -2.79 -7.82 -4.88
N ASP A 167 -1.65 -7.56 -4.26
CA ASP A 167 -0.43 -7.09 -4.92
C ASP A 167 0.66 -8.14 -4.65
N HIS A 168 1.10 -8.85 -5.70
CA HIS A 168 2.02 -9.99 -5.64
C HIS A 168 3.44 -9.63 -6.11
#